data_ae7e007ee115ee6f5bc85a4844778dd7
#
_entry.id   ae7e007ee115ee6f5bc85a4844778dd7
#
_cell.length_a   1.000
_cell.length_b   1.000
_cell.length_c   1.000
_cell.angle_alpha   90.00
_cell.angle_beta   90.00
_cell.angle_gamma   90.00
#
_symmetry.space_group_name_H-M   'P 1'
#
loop_
_entity.id
_entity.type
_entity.pdbx_description
1 polymer ?
#
loop_
_entity_poly.entity_id
_entity_poly.type
_entity_poly.pdbx_seq_one_letter_code
_entity_poly.pdbx_strand_id
1 'polypeptide(L)'
;GSTPDTINYVKDYLFIISLFNIFFIVSYSLEVIVKADGFPILATVGVIISAITNIFLDYIFVIKFGYGVKGAAFATGIAQVLSTIFFLSHFLRKKSNLKLVKFKFDFKTIGKIISLGFPDCTSELSVGLVTILFNQSLMRFIGQDALISYSVICYINTLVSMTMVGITQGVQPLISFNFGARENENVNNLFKIGIKTMFITAITVFELCLLFANNITALFIDTKEVQLFNSTVYVFKLYSFSFLFLGFNLIISGFFVAIDKPICSAIISLGRSLVLVIISLFVLTKLFGGD
;
A
#
# COMPACT_ATOMS: atom_id res chain seq x y z
N GLY A 1 17.68 7.80 6.71
CA GLY A 1 17.30 8.76 7.74
C GLY A 1 17.37 10.20 7.24
N SER A 2 16.70 11.12 7.92
CA SER A 2 16.76 12.54 7.57
C SER A 2 18.12 13.13 7.93
N THR A 3 18.64 14.03 7.08
CA THR A 3 19.86 14.79 7.34
C THR A 3 19.59 15.89 8.38
N PRO A 4 20.64 16.47 9.03
CA PRO A 4 20.47 17.58 9.97
C PRO A 4 19.67 18.75 9.38
N ASP A 5 19.79 19.01 8.07
CA ASP A 5 19.12 20.11 7.38
C ASP A 5 17.62 19.82 7.15
N THR A 6 17.25 18.57 7.00
CA THR A 6 15.86 18.15 6.69
C THR A 6 15.06 17.74 7.91
N ILE A 7 15.70 17.47 9.06
CA ILE A 7 15.05 16.92 10.26
C ILE A 7 13.91 17.80 10.79
N ASN A 8 14.05 19.13 10.70
CA ASN A 8 13.04 20.06 11.18
C ASN A 8 11.78 20.01 10.29
N TYR A 9 11.94 19.92 8.97
CA TYR A 9 10.82 19.76 8.04
C TYR A 9 10.07 18.44 8.27
N VAL A 10 10.82 17.36 8.54
CA VAL A 10 10.23 16.07 8.85
C VAL A 10 9.44 16.10 10.15
N LYS A 11 9.99 16.74 11.22
CA LYS A 11 9.28 16.92 12.49
C LYS A 11 7.99 17.70 12.33
N ASP A 12 8.04 18.84 11.64
CA ASP A 12 6.88 19.68 11.39
C ASP A 12 5.78 18.92 10.62
N TYR A 13 6.17 18.19 9.58
CA TYR A 13 5.24 17.36 8.80
C TYR A 13 4.59 16.27 9.66
N LEU A 14 5.40 15.49 10.36
CA LEU A 14 4.91 14.38 11.20
C LEU A 14 4.01 14.89 12.35
N PHE A 15 4.35 16.03 12.95
CA PHE A 15 3.53 16.61 14.00
C PHE A 15 2.14 16.98 13.47
N ILE A 16 2.06 17.67 12.34
CA ILE A 16 0.77 18.07 11.76
C ILE A 16 -0.03 16.84 11.33
N ILE A 17 0.58 15.89 10.60
CA ILE A 17 -0.10 14.67 10.17
C ILE A 17 -0.61 13.87 11.37
N SER A 18 0.13 13.81 12.49
CA SER A 18 -0.29 13.08 13.68
C SER A 18 -1.59 13.62 14.28
N LEU A 19 -1.86 14.93 14.18
CA LEU A 19 -3.11 15.54 14.63
C LEU A 19 -4.33 15.05 13.81
N PHE A 20 -4.09 14.71 12.53
CA PHE A 20 -5.14 14.21 11.63
C PHE A 20 -5.22 12.69 11.58
N ASN A 21 -4.35 11.97 12.29
CA ASN A 21 -4.23 10.50 12.18
C ASN A 21 -5.55 9.77 12.43
N ILE A 22 -6.37 10.28 13.34
CA ILE A 22 -7.70 9.71 13.60
C ILE A 22 -8.58 9.71 12.33
N PHE A 23 -8.52 10.79 11.54
CA PHE A 23 -9.31 10.90 10.31
C PHE A 23 -8.79 9.96 9.23
N PHE A 24 -7.49 9.68 9.14
CA PHE A 24 -6.93 8.66 8.25
C PHE A 24 -7.50 7.28 8.58
N ILE A 25 -7.46 6.89 9.86
CA ILE A 25 -7.95 5.58 10.30
C ILE A 25 -9.45 5.46 10.06
N VAL A 26 -10.22 6.48 10.43
CA VAL A 26 -11.68 6.48 10.29
C VAL A 26 -12.10 6.50 8.83
N SER A 27 -11.47 7.36 7.99
CA SER A 27 -11.76 7.45 6.56
C SER A 27 -11.53 6.12 5.86
N TYR A 28 -10.36 5.49 6.09
CA TYR A 28 -10.03 4.20 5.51
C TYR A 28 -11.00 3.09 5.96
N SER A 29 -11.34 3.06 7.25
CA SER A 29 -12.30 2.08 7.78
C SER A 29 -13.69 2.27 7.17
N LEU A 30 -14.15 3.52 7.06
CA LEU A 30 -15.46 3.83 6.47
C LEU A 30 -15.50 3.51 4.96
N GLU A 31 -14.42 3.73 4.23
CA GLU A 31 -14.29 3.34 2.82
C GLU A 31 -14.57 1.85 2.63
N VAL A 32 -13.92 1.00 3.45
CA VAL A 32 -14.11 -0.45 3.39
C VAL A 32 -15.53 -0.84 3.77
N ILE A 33 -16.10 -0.20 4.82
CA ILE A 33 -17.48 -0.46 5.26
C ILE A 33 -18.50 -0.05 4.18
N VAL A 34 -18.29 1.06 3.49
CA VAL A 34 -19.14 1.51 2.36
C VAL A 34 -19.11 0.50 1.20
N LYS A 35 -17.93 -0.06 0.89
CA LYS A 35 -17.78 -1.15 -0.10
C LYS A 35 -18.58 -2.38 0.33
N ALA A 36 -18.48 -2.77 1.60
CA ALA A 36 -19.21 -3.91 2.17
C ALA A 36 -20.74 -3.67 2.24
N ASP A 37 -21.18 -2.42 2.38
CA ASP A 37 -22.60 -2.01 2.34
C ASP A 37 -23.20 -2.11 0.92
N GLY A 38 -22.39 -2.45 -0.10
CA GLY A 38 -22.82 -2.62 -1.49
C GLY A 38 -22.68 -1.36 -2.36
N PHE A 39 -21.93 -0.35 -1.90
CA PHE A 39 -21.72 0.92 -2.61
C PHE A 39 -20.25 1.17 -3.00
N PRO A 40 -19.58 0.26 -3.76
CA PRO A 40 -18.17 0.42 -4.11
C PRO A 40 -17.88 1.67 -4.95
N ILE A 41 -18.80 2.06 -5.83
CA ILE A 41 -18.69 3.29 -6.63
C ILE A 41 -18.63 4.52 -5.71
N LEU A 42 -19.47 4.57 -4.68
CA LEU A 42 -19.46 5.68 -3.72
C LEU A 42 -18.16 5.73 -2.93
N ALA A 43 -17.60 4.57 -2.55
CA ALA A 43 -16.29 4.50 -1.94
C ALA A 43 -15.20 5.10 -2.85
N THR A 44 -15.20 4.73 -4.13
CA THR A 44 -14.27 5.29 -5.13
C THR A 44 -14.44 6.81 -5.28
N VAL A 45 -15.68 7.30 -5.34
CA VAL A 45 -15.97 8.75 -5.42
C VAL A 45 -15.41 9.48 -4.20
N GLY A 46 -15.56 8.93 -2.99
CA GLY A 46 -15.01 9.52 -1.77
C GLY A 46 -13.48 9.66 -1.80
N VAL A 47 -12.78 8.63 -2.31
CA VAL A 47 -11.32 8.67 -2.49
C VAL A 47 -10.91 9.72 -3.54
N ILE A 48 -11.63 9.81 -4.65
CA ILE A 48 -11.39 10.82 -5.70
C ILE A 48 -11.60 12.23 -5.14
N ILE A 49 -12.65 12.48 -4.36
CA ILE A 49 -12.89 13.77 -3.70
C ILE A 49 -11.71 14.10 -2.79
N SER A 50 -11.24 13.15 -1.99
CA SER A 50 -10.07 13.35 -1.12
C SER A 50 -8.83 13.74 -1.93
N ALA A 51 -8.53 13.00 -3.00
CA ALA A 51 -7.37 13.25 -3.85
C ALA A 51 -7.44 14.64 -4.54
N ILE A 52 -8.58 15.00 -5.11
CA ILE A 52 -8.77 16.31 -5.75
C ILE A 52 -8.64 17.43 -4.71
N THR A 53 -9.23 17.26 -3.53
CA THR A 53 -9.11 18.24 -2.43
C THR A 53 -7.67 18.41 -2.01
N ASN A 54 -6.93 17.31 -1.85
CA ASN A 54 -5.51 17.36 -1.49
C ASN A 54 -4.69 18.15 -2.53
N ILE A 55 -4.80 17.81 -3.82
CA ILE A 55 -4.10 18.50 -4.91
C ILE A 55 -4.44 20.00 -4.93
N PHE A 56 -5.72 20.34 -4.78
CA PHE A 56 -6.17 21.75 -4.78
C PHE A 56 -5.63 22.53 -3.57
N LEU A 57 -5.66 21.93 -2.39
CA LEU A 57 -5.13 22.55 -1.17
C LEU A 57 -3.60 22.60 -1.17
N ASP A 58 -2.91 21.62 -1.75
CA ASP A 58 -1.45 21.67 -1.95
C ASP A 58 -1.07 22.87 -2.82
N TYR A 59 -1.79 23.08 -3.92
CA TYR A 59 -1.56 24.27 -4.76
C TYR A 59 -1.73 25.58 -3.95
N ILE A 60 -2.77 25.68 -3.14
CA ILE A 60 -3.04 26.88 -2.34
C ILE A 60 -2.00 27.07 -1.23
N PHE A 61 -1.75 26.03 -0.44
CA PHE A 61 -0.93 26.18 0.77
C PHE A 61 0.56 26.16 0.45
N VAL A 62 0.99 25.31 -0.49
CA VAL A 62 2.42 25.18 -0.82
C VAL A 62 2.84 26.27 -1.82
N ILE A 63 2.08 26.44 -2.91
CA ILE A 63 2.50 27.31 -4.02
C ILE A 63 2.05 28.76 -3.75
N LYS A 64 0.76 28.99 -3.45
CA LYS A 64 0.22 30.35 -3.34
C LYS A 64 0.57 31.03 -2.01
N PHE A 65 0.51 30.30 -0.89
CA PHE A 65 0.80 30.83 0.45
C PHE A 65 2.23 30.60 0.91
N GLY A 66 3.00 29.72 0.23
CA GLY A 66 4.40 29.47 0.57
C GLY A 66 4.63 28.73 1.88
N TYR A 67 3.64 28.01 2.40
CA TYR A 67 3.76 27.28 3.67
C TYR A 67 4.66 26.04 3.60
N GLY A 68 5.17 25.69 2.39
CA GLY A 68 6.09 24.59 2.17
C GLY A 68 5.54 23.27 2.72
N VAL A 69 6.39 22.52 3.43
CA VAL A 69 6.07 21.19 3.95
C VAL A 69 4.90 21.18 4.94
N LYS A 70 4.74 22.25 5.74
CA LYS A 70 3.59 22.41 6.65
C LYS A 70 2.28 22.51 5.86
N GLY A 71 2.30 23.26 4.76
CA GLY A 71 1.14 23.42 3.88
C GLY A 71 0.69 22.08 3.30
N ALA A 72 1.62 21.25 2.82
CA ALA A 72 1.33 19.91 2.33
C ALA A 72 0.73 19.00 3.42
N ALA A 73 1.24 19.05 4.65
CA ALA A 73 0.68 18.30 5.76
C ALA A 73 -0.76 18.70 6.09
N PHE A 74 -1.06 20.01 6.12
CA PHE A 74 -2.43 20.50 6.33
C PHE A 74 -3.36 20.11 5.18
N ALA A 75 -2.92 20.25 3.93
CA ALA A 75 -3.71 19.85 2.76
C ALA A 75 -4.13 18.39 2.83
N THR A 76 -3.18 17.51 3.15
CA THR A 76 -3.42 16.08 3.29
C THR A 76 -4.38 15.79 4.46
N GLY A 77 -4.17 16.44 5.63
CA GLY A 77 -5.05 16.26 6.78
C GLY A 77 -6.49 16.71 6.51
N ILE A 78 -6.69 17.89 5.91
CA ILE A 78 -8.01 18.44 5.59
C ILE A 78 -8.72 17.53 4.56
N ALA A 79 -8.00 17.02 3.56
CA ALA A 79 -8.57 16.09 2.59
C ALA A 79 -9.12 14.81 3.25
N GLN A 80 -8.45 14.29 4.28
CA GLN A 80 -8.93 13.12 5.05
C GLN A 80 -10.14 13.46 5.93
N VAL A 81 -10.19 14.66 6.51
CA VAL A 81 -11.39 15.12 7.24
C VAL A 81 -12.59 15.17 6.29
N LEU A 82 -12.42 15.76 5.10
CA LEU A 82 -13.50 15.86 4.11
C LEU A 82 -13.97 14.47 3.64
N SER A 83 -13.04 13.56 3.37
CA SER A 83 -13.34 12.16 3.04
C SER A 83 -14.13 11.47 4.15
N THR A 84 -13.72 11.66 5.40
CA THR A 84 -14.43 11.10 6.57
C THR A 84 -15.87 11.62 6.65
N ILE A 85 -16.08 12.94 6.49
CA ILE A 85 -17.42 13.56 6.49
C ILE A 85 -18.26 13.01 5.32
N PHE A 86 -17.66 12.88 4.15
CA PHE A 86 -18.34 12.32 2.97
C PHE A 86 -18.84 10.90 3.24
N PHE A 87 -17.98 10.02 3.74
CA PHE A 87 -18.37 8.64 4.05
C PHE A 87 -19.38 8.55 5.20
N LEU A 88 -19.22 9.34 6.26
CA LEU A 88 -20.21 9.39 7.36
C LEU A 88 -21.60 9.84 6.83
N SER A 89 -21.64 10.77 5.90
CA SER A 89 -22.90 11.23 5.29
C SER A 89 -23.68 10.12 4.60
N HIS A 90 -22.99 9.06 4.12
CA HIS A 90 -23.63 7.89 3.50
C HIS A 90 -24.51 7.15 4.51
N PHE A 91 -24.01 6.92 5.73
CA PHE A 91 -24.73 6.17 6.76
C PHE A 91 -25.91 6.94 7.38
N LEU A 92 -25.97 8.26 7.15
CA LEU A 92 -27.13 9.09 7.50
C LEU A 92 -28.25 9.03 6.46
N ARG A 93 -27.96 8.49 5.27
CA ARG A 93 -28.97 8.35 4.19
C ARG A 93 -29.81 7.10 4.38
N LYS A 94 -31.09 7.17 3.96
CA LYS A 94 -32.04 6.05 4.03
C LYS A 94 -31.64 4.85 3.15
N LYS A 95 -30.74 5.05 2.18
CA LYS A 95 -30.30 4.02 1.22
C LYS A 95 -29.23 3.06 1.78
N SER A 96 -28.55 3.43 2.87
CA SER A 96 -27.57 2.53 3.50
C SER A 96 -28.28 1.36 4.19
N ASN A 97 -27.79 0.14 3.96
CA ASN A 97 -28.25 -1.05 4.67
C ASN A 97 -27.70 -1.08 6.10
N LEU A 98 -26.51 -0.52 6.31
CA LEU A 98 -25.88 -0.38 7.62
C LEU A 98 -26.28 0.95 8.25
N LYS A 99 -26.55 0.94 9.56
CA LYS A 99 -26.93 2.13 10.31
C LYS A 99 -26.03 2.33 11.50
N LEU A 100 -25.76 3.60 11.80
CA LEU A 100 -25.10 3.96 13.04
C LEU A 100 -26.01 3.67 14.20
N VAL A 101 -25.63 2.74 15.06
CA VAL A 101 -26.38 2.35 16.26
C VAL A 101 -25.54 2.61 17.51
N LYS A 102 -26.19 2.70 18.67
CA LYS A 102 -25.48 2.74 19.95
C LYS A 102 -24.67 1.47 20.08
N PHE A 103 -23.35 1.61 20.19
CA PHE A 103 -22.47 0.48 20.27
C PHE A 103 -22.34 -0.01 21.71
N LYS A 104 -22.20 -1.33 21.88
CA LYS A 104 -21.83 -1.96 23.13
C LYS A 104 -20.43 -2.52 22.98
N PHE A 105 -19.59 -2.29 23.98
CA PHE A 105 -18.25 -2.86 24.01
C PHE A 105 -18.35 -4.40 24.08
N ASP A 106 -17.83 -5.07 23.06
CA ASP A 106 -17.69 -6.51 23.04
C ASP A 106 -16.21 -6.87 22.76
N PHE A 107 -15.51 -7.28 23.82
CA PHE A 107 -14.08 -7.63 23.74
C PHE A 107 -13.82 -8.81 22.82
N LYS A 108 -14.80 -9.73 22.63
CA LYS A 108 -14.65 -10.86 21.72
C LYS A 108 -14.62 -10.39 20.26
N THR A 109 -15.51 -9.49 19.90
CA THR A 109 -15.54 -8.87 18.56
C THR A 109 -14.28 -8.05 18.31
N ILE A 110 -13.82 -7.26 19.29
CA ILE A 110 -12.57 -6.49 19.18
C ILE A 110 -11.37 -7.44 18.98
N GLY A 111 -11.27 -8.51 19.76
CA GLY A 111 -10.21 -9.51 19.59
C GLY A 111 -10.20 -10.15 18.20
N LYS A 112 -11.38 -10.41 17.63
CA LYS A 112 -11.51 -10.93 16.27
C LYS A 112 -11.05 -9.91 15.21
N ILE A 113 -11.43 -8.64 15.35
CA ILE A 113 -10.99 -7.56 14.46
C ILE A 113 -9.46 -7.43 14.48
N ILE A 114 -8.85 -7.42 15.67
CA ILE A 114 -7.39 -7.36 15.81
C ILE A 114 -6.74 -8.59 15.17
N SER A 115 -7.27 -9.79 15.39
CA SER A 115 -6.74 -11.01 14.79
C SER A 115 -6.79 -11.00 13.26
N LEU A 116 -7.87 -10.49 12.68
CA LEU A 116 -8.02 -10.37 11.22
C LEU A 116 -7.13 -9.28 10.61
N GLY A 117 -6.88 -8.19 11.33
CA GLY A 117 -6.00 -7.11 10.89
C GLY A 117 -4.51 -7.38 11.14
N PHE A 118 -4.16 -8.37 11.97
CA PHE A 118 -2.78 -8.68 12.34
C PHE A 118 -1.87 -8.99 11.13
N PRO A 119 -2.29 -9.78 10.11
CA PRO A 119 -1.49 -10.04 8.93
C PRO A 119 -1.10 -8.76 8.16
N ASP A 120 -2.03 -7.84 7.99
CA ASP A 120 -1.80 -6.59 7.28
C ASP A 120 -0.87 -5.67 8.08
N CYS A 121 -1.13 -5.52 9.37
CA CYS A 121 -0.28 -4.74 10.28
C CYS A 121 1.18 -5.24 10.26
N THR A 122 1.37 -6.55 10.38
CA THR A 122 2.72 -7.14 10.37
C THR A 122 3.39 -7.03 8.99
N SER A 123 2.63 -7.09 7.91
CA SER A 123 3.14 -6.83 6.55
C SER A 123 3.68 -5.41 6.41
N GLU A 124 2.91 -4.40 6.82
CA GLU A 124 3.31 -2.99 6.73
C GLU A 124 4.55 -2.69 7.60
N LEU A 125 4.58 -3.21 8.83
CA LEU A 125 5.77 -3.10 9.69
C LEU A 125 6.99 -3.77 9.06
N SER A 126 6.81 -4.91 8.42
CA SER A 126 7.89 -5.64 7.74
C SER A 126 8.48 -4.85 6.58
N VAL A 127 7.64 -4.17 5.79
CA VAL A 127 8.10 -3.30 4.69
C VAL A 127 9.02 -2.20 5.24
N GLY A 128 8.64 -1.55 6.35
CA GLY A 128 9.47 -0.54 7.00
C GLY A 128 10.83 -1.09 7.47
N LEU A 129 10.81 -2.23 8.17
CA LEU A 129 12.04 -2.89 8.67
C LEU A 129 12.95 -3.30 7.51
N VAL A 130 12.40 -3.93 6.48
CA VAL A 130 13.15 -4.35 5.29
C VAL A 130 13.77 -3.17 4.58
N THR A 131 13.04 -2.06 4.42
CA THR A 131 13.57 -0.85 3.81
C THR A 131 14.79 -0.31 4.58
N ILE A 132 14.74 -0.31 5.92
CA ILE A 132 15.88 0.10 6.75
C ILE A 132 17.07 -0.83 6.54
N LEU A 133 16.85 -2.15 6.57
CA LEU A 133 17.88 -3.15 6.39
C LEU A 133 18.56 -3.06 5.01
N PHE A 134 17.75 -2.90 3.96
CA PHE A 134 18.27 -2.73 2.60
C PHE A 134 19.08 -1.44 2.46
N ASN A 135 18.55 -0.31 2.94
CA ASN A 135 19.28 0.96 2.90
C ASN A 135 20.63 0.89 3.61
N GLN A 136 20.68 0.26 4.79
CA GLN A 136 21.93 0.08 5.52
C GLN A 136 22.90 -0.86 4.79
N SER A 137 22.39 -1.96 4.23
CA SER A 137 23.21 -2.94 3.51
C SER A 137 23.76 -2.34 2.20
N LEU A 138 22.92 -1.70 1.39
CA LEU A 138 23.35 -1.06 0.15
C LEU A 138 24.40 0.02 0.40
N MET A 139 24.17 0.86 1.40
CA MET A 139 25.11 1.92 1.75
C MET A 139 26.47 1.38 2.22
N ARG A 140 26.46 0.24 2.94
CA ARG A 140 27.66 -0.37 3.50
C ARG A 140 28.48 -1.14 2.44
N PHE A 141 27.80 -1.86 1.55
CA PHE A 141 28.49 -2.79 0.63
C PHE A 141 28.74 -2.21 -0.76
N ILE A 142 27.84 -1.34 -1.27
CA ILE A 142 27.87 -0.86 -2.66
C ILE A 142 28.09 0.65 -2.72
N GLY A 143 27.39 1.42 -1.87
CA GLY A 143 27.51 2.87 -1.80
C GLY A 143 26.24 3.63 -2.20
N GLN A 144 26.40 4.95 -2.46
CA GLN A 144 25.29 5.88 -2.66
C GLN A 144 24.49 5.60 -3.94
N ASP A 145 25.16 5.19 -5.02
CA ASP A 145 24.52 4.95 -6.32
C ASP A 145 23.50 3.81 -6.25
N ALA A 146 23.82 2.75 -5.49
CA ALA A 146 22.88 1.66 -5.24
C ALA A 146 21.65 2.11 -4.46
N LEU A 147 21.82 3.04 -3.51
CA LEU A 147 20.72 3.59 -2.75
C LEU A 147 19.76 4.42 -3.63
N ILE A 148 20.31 5.20 -4.56
CA ILE A 148 19.51 5.95 -5.54
C ILE A 148 18.73 4.98 -6.43
N SER A 149 19.38 3.96 -6.99
CA SER A 149 18.74 2.92 -7.80
C SER A 149 17.61 2.21 -7.06
N TYR A 150 17.86 1.83 -5.80
CA TYR A 150 16.84 1.21 -4.94
C TYR A 150 15.66 2.12 -4.66
N SER A 151 15.89 3.42 -4.46
CA SER A 151 14.82 4.39 -4.23
C SER A 151 13.87 4.47 -5.43
N VAL A 152 14.39 4.48 -6.65
CA VAL A 152 13.57 4.43 -7.88
C VAL A 152 12.72 3.16 -7.91
N ILE A 153 13.33 2.01 -7.61
CA ILE A 153 12.61 0.73 -7.56
C ILE A 153 11.50 0.76 -6.51
N CYS A 154 11.73 1.35 -5.33
CA CYS A 154 10.74 1.47 -4.28
C CYS A 154 9.52 2.30 -4.71
N TYR A 155 9.70 3.41 -5.45
CA TYR A 155 8.58 4.20 -5.96
C TYR A 155 7.73 3.39 -6.94
N ILE A 156 8.35 2.67 -7.86
CA ILE A 156 7.63 1.85 -8.83
C ILE A 156 6.95 0.66 -8.15
N ASN A 157 7.65 0.01 -7.21
CA ASN A 157 7.08 -1.08 -6.42
C ASN A 157 5.81 -0.63 -5.66
N THR A 158 5.81 0.60 -5.14
CA THR A 158 4.62 1.15 -4.46
C THR A 158 3.43 1.27 -5.42
N LEU A 159 3.64 1.83 -6.62
CA LEU A 159 2.57 1.95 -7.63
C LEU A 159 2.01 0.58 -8.05
N VAL A 160 2.90 -0.38 -8.33
CA VAL A 160 2.52 -1.74 -8.71
C VAL A 160 1.78 -2.45 -7.58
N SER A 161 2.31 -2.35 -6.35
CA SER A 161 1.68 -2.97 -5.17
C SER A 161 0.30 -2.41 -4.90
N MET A 162 0.11 -1.08 -5.00
CA MET A 162 -1.21 -0.45 -4.80
C MET A 162 -2.23 -0.92 -5.83
N THR A 163 -1.82 -1.11 -7.08
CA THR A 163 -2.69 -1.68 -8.13
C THR A 163 -3.15 -3.10 -7.77
N MET A 164 -2.22 -3.95 -7.31
CA MET A 164 -2.52 -5.33 -6.93
C MET A 164 -3.34 -5.42 -5.63
N VAL A 165 -3.05 -4.56 -4.66
CA VAL A 165 -3.85 -4.41 -3.43
C VAL A 165 -5.27 -3.99 -3.78
N GLY A 166 -5.47 -3.07 -4.74
CA GLY A 166 -6.79 -2.65 -5.20
C GLY A 166 -7.64 -3.83 -5.73
N ILE A 167 -7.04 -4.74 -6.50
CA ILE A 167 -7.71 -5.96 -6.97
C ILE A 167 -8.11 -6.85 -5.79
N THR A 168 -7.19 -7.07 -4.86
CA THR A 168 -7.44 -7.88 -3.65
C THR A 168 -8.57 -7.29 -2.81
N GLN A 169 -8.54 -5.99 -2.54
CA GLN A 169 -9.58 -5.27 -1.79
C GLN A 169 -10.94 -5.23 -2.50
N GLY A 170 -10.96 -5.34 -3.82
CA GLY A 170 -12.21 -5.46 -4.60
C GLY A 170 -12.85 -6.84 -4.46
N VAL A 171 -12.07 -7.89 -4.45
CA VAL A 171 -12.55 -9.28 -4.39
C VAL A 171 -12.83 -9.74 -2.95
N GLN A 172 -12.04 -9.31 -1.98
CA GLN A 172 -12.09 -9.76 -0.60
C GLN A 172 -13.48 -9.60 0.08
N PRO A 173 -14.17 -8.45 0.01
CA PRO A 173 -15.51 -8.30 0.59
C PRO A 173 -16.54 -9.25 -0.04
N LEU A 174 -16.44 -9.50 -1.35
CA LEU A 174 -17.35 -10.40 -2.06
C LEU A 174 -17.16 -11.85 -1.59
N ILE A 175 -15.91 -12.27 -1.41
CA ILE A 175 -15.58 -13.59 -0.86
C ILE A 175 -16.10 -13.71 0.57
N SER A 176 -15.83 -12.72 1.43
CA SER A 176 -16.31 -12.71 2.83
C SER A 176 -17.82 -12.82 2.93
N PHE A 177 -18.55 -12.07 2.09
CA PHE A 177 -20.01 -12.09 2.06
C PHE A 177 -20.55 -13.49 1.69
N ASN A 178 -20.05 -14.07 0.60
CA ASN A 178 -20.48 -15.40 0.14
C ASN A 178 -20.05 -16.51 1.11
N PHE A 179 -18.88 -16.36 1.76
CA PHE A 179 -18.43 -17.29 2.80
C PHE A 179 -19.35 -17.26 4.02
N GLY A 180 -19.78 -16.06 4.45
CA GLY A 180 -20.76 -15.89 5.52
C GLY A 180 -22.14 -16.48 5.18
N ALA A 181 -22.54 -16.39 3.90
CA ALA A 181 -23.76 -16.99 3.37
C ALA A 181 -23.65 -18.52 3.15
N ARG A 182 -22.48 -19.13 3.33
CA ARG A 182 -22.16 -20.56 3.07
C ARG A 182 -22.28 -20.97 1.59
N GLU A 183 -22.14 -20.01 0.68
CA GLU A 183 -22.17 -20.19 -0.77
C GLU A 183 -20.76 -20.57 -1.30
N ASN A 184 -20.32 -21.77 -0.99
CA ASN A 184 -18.94 -22.22 -1.28
C ASN A 184 -18.61 -22.21 -2.78
N GLU A 185 -19.56 -22.47 -3.65
CA GLU A 185 -19.37 -22.42 -5.11
C GLU A 185 -19.04 -21.00 -5.56
N ASN A 186 -19.78 -20.01 -5.07
CA ASN A 186 -19.54 -18.59 -5.34
C ASN A 186 -18.17 -18.13 -4.80
N VAL A 187 -17.79 -18.58 -3.59
CA VAL A 187 -16.46 -18.31 -3.03
C VAL A 187 -15.36 -18.80 -3.95
N ASN A 188 -15.45 -20.05 -4.44
CA ASN A 188 -14.46 -20.62 -5.36
C ASN A 188 -14.43 -19.90 -6.70
N ASN A 189 -15.58 -19.52 -7.25
CA ASN A 189 -15.66 -18.81 -8.51
C ASN A 189 -15.06 -17.39 -8.40
N LEU A 190 -15.37 -16.65 -7.33
CA LEU A 190 -14.81 -15.34 -7.05
C LEU A 190 -13.30 -15.41 -6.88
N PHE A 191 -12.80 -16.41 -6.16
CA PHE A 191 -11.36 -16.62 -5.99
C PHE A 191 -10.66 -16.91 -7.31
N LYS A 192 -11.23 -17.77 -8.17
CA LYS A 192 -10.70 -18.03 -9.52
C LYS A 192 -10.66 -16.79 -10.39
N ILE A 193 -11.73 -15.97 -10.36
CA ILE A 193 -11.77 -14.69 -11.07
C ILE A 193 -10.66 -13.75 -10.55
N GLY A 194 -10.52 -13.64 -9.22
CA GLY A 194 -9.48 -12.84 -8.59
C GLY A 194 -8.07 -13.29 -9.00
N ILE A 195 -7.77 -14.59 -8.95
CA ILE A 195 -6.49 -15.15 -9.40
C ILE A 195 -6.24 -14.87 -10.88
N LYS A 196 -7.25 -15.08 -11.75
CA LYS A 196 -7.12 -14.80 -13.19
C LYS A 196 -6.85 -13.33 -13.47
N THR A 197 -7.58 -12.42 -12.82
CA THR A 197 -7.36 -10.99 -12.95
C THR A 197 -5.97 -10.60 -12.47
N MET A 198 -5.54 -11.13 -11.32
CA MET A 198 -4.21 -10.88 -10.78
C MET A 198 -3.10 -11.38 -11.70
N PHE A 199 -3.27 -12.57 -12.30
CA PHE A 199 -2.32 -13.13 -13.25
C PHE A 199 -2.15 -12.25 -14.49
N ILE A 200 -3.27 -11.82 -15.10
CA ILE A 200 -3.24 -10.91 -16.25
C ILE A 200 -2.56 -9.59 -15.88
N THR A 201 -2.92 -9.00 -14.74
CA THR A 201 -2.31 -7.75 -14.27
C THR A 201 -0.82 -7.92 -14.00
N ALA A 202 -0.39 -9.01 -13.36
CA ALA A 202 1.01 -9.27 -13.06
C ALA A 202 1.86 -9.38 -14.33
N ILE A 203 1.37 -10.10 -15.35
CA ILE A 203 2.05 -10.21 -16.64
C ILE A 203 2.09 -8.85 -17.34
N THR A 204 0.96 -8.16 -17.44
CA THR A 204 0.89 -6.84 -18.10
C THR A 204 1.85 -5.84 -17.45
N VAL A 205 1.87 -5.77 -16.11
CA VAL A 205 2.78 -4.88 -15.37
C VAL A 205 4.24 -5.29 -15.62
N PHE A 206 4.55 -6.58 -15.55
CA PHE A 206 5.89 -7.09 -15.81
C PHE A 206 6.37 -6.71 -17.22
N GLU A 207 5.56 -6.94 -18.25
CA GLU A 207 5.89 -6.58 -19.63
C GLU A 207 6.08 -5.06 -19.80
N LEU A 208 5.18 -4.25 -19.23
CA LEU A 208 5.31 -2.79 -19.26
C LEU A 208 6.59 -2.32 -18.57
N CYS A 209 6.94 -2.89 -17.42
CA CYS A 209 8.19 -2.58 -16.73
C CYS A 209 9.42 -2.94 -17.56
N LEU A 210 9.41 -4.07 -18.26
CA LEU A 210 10.53 -4.45 -19.13
C LEU A 210 10.64 -3.56 -20.38
N LEU A 211 9.52 -3.31 -21.05
CA LEU A 211 9.49 -2.52 -22.29
C LEU A 211 9.86 -1.05 -22.05
N PHE A 212 9.34 -0.47 -20.99
CA PHE A 212 9.52 0.94 -20.65
C PHE A 212 10.58 1.19 -19.58
N ALA A 213 11.43 0.22 -19.24
CA ALA A 213 12.44 0.36 -18.19
C ALA A 213 13.31 1.61 -18.35
N ASN A 214 13.79 1.88 -19.56
CA ASN A 214 14.60 3.07 -19.84
C ASN A 214 13.81 4.37 -19.63
N ASN A 215 12.58 4.43 -20.15
CA ASN A 215 11.72 5.61 -20.03
C ASN A 215 11.33 5.89 -18.58
N ILE A 216 11.00 4.84 -17.84
CA ILE A 216 10.66 4.93 -16.41
C ILE A 216 11.87 5.43 -15.61
N THR A 217 13.06 4.85 -15.85
CA THR A 217 14.28 5.27 -15.15
C THR A 217 14.64 6.71 -15.48
N ALA A 218 14.44 7.16 -16.74
CA ALA A 218 14.71 8.53 -17.18
C ALA A 218 13.83 9.59 -16.48
N LEU A 219 12.72 9.21 -15.87
CA LEU A 219 11.90 10.13 -15.05
C LEU A 219 12.58 10.50 -13.72
N PHE A 220 13.51 9.68 -13.24
CA PHE A 220 14.14 9.82 -11.94
C PHE A 220 15.64 10.13 -12.00
N ILE A 221 16.33 9.68 -13.03
CA ILE A 221 17.79 9.78 -13.19
C ILE A 221 18.11 10.43 -14.53
N ASP A 222 19.01 11.41 -14.53
CA ASP A 222 19.48 12.05 -15.76
C ASP A 222 20.22 11.03 -16.63
N THR A 223 19.83 10.95 -17.91
CA THR A 223 20.47 10.06 -18.89
C THR A 223 21.94 10.39 -19.15
N LYS A 224 22.41 11.57 -18.71
CA LYS A 224 23.83 11.96 -18.78
C LYS A 224 24.69 11.19 -17.78
N GLU A 225 24.11 10.71 -16.68
CA GLU A 225 24.78 9.84 -15.71
C GLU A 225 24.76 8.38 -16.18
N VAL A 226 25.45 8.10 -17.28
CA VAL A 226 25.34 6.85 -18.04
C VAL A 226 25.53 5.60 -17.20
N GLN A 227 26.49 5.61 -16.25
CA GLN A 227 26.78 4.44 -15.43
C GLN A 227 25.65 4.15 -14.43
N LEU A 228 25.20 5.18 -13.71
CA LEU A 228 24.09 5.06 -12.74
C LEU A 228 22.79 4.70 -13.46
N PHE A 229 22.51 5.33 -14.60
CA PHE A 229 21.32 5.06 -15.39
C PHE A 229 21.26 3.60 -15.86
N ASN A 230 22.33 3.09 -16.47
CA ASN A 230 22.36 1.72 -17.00
C ASN A 230 22.29 0.68 -15.89
N SER A 231 22.99 0.88 -14.77
CA SER A 231 22.92 -0.01 -13.63
C SER A 231 21.50 -0.02 -13.01
N THR A 232 20.86 1.15 -12.89
CA THR A 232 19.46 1.24 -12.39
C THR A 232 18.49 0.52 -13.31
N VAL A 233 18.59 0.71 -14.63
CA VAL A 233 17.75 0.00 -15.62
C VAL A 233 17.93 -1.51 -15.50
N TYR A 234 19.17 -1.97 -15.37
CA TYR A 234 19.46 -3.41 -15.21
C TYR A 234 18.82 -3.99 -13.96
N VAL A 235 19.06 -3.36 -12.80
CA VAL A 235 18.50 -3.82 -11.52
C VAL A 235 16.98 -3.73 -11.50
N PHE A 236 16.42 -2.67 -12.10
CA PHE A 236 14.95 -2.53 -12.22
C PHE A 236 14.33 -3.65 -13.06
N LYS A 237 14.93 -4.01 -14.22
CA LYS A 237 14.46 -5.14 -15.02
C LYS A 237 14.51 -6.46 -14.22
N LEU A 238 15.60 -6.68 -13.47
CA LEU A 238 15.73 -7.86 -12.62
C LEU A 238 14.67 -7.86 -11.51
N TYR A 239 14.45 -6.73 -10.86
CA TYR A 239 13.44 -6.61 -9.80
C TYR A 239 12.02 -6.83 -10.33
N SER A 240 11.74 -6.46 -11.57
CA SER A 240 10.41 -6.59 -12.19
C SER A 240 9.89 -8.02 -12.19
N PHE A 241 10.77 -9.03 -12.19
CA PHE A 241 10.37 -10.43 -12.02
C PHE A 241 9.62 -10.70 -10.71
N SER A 242 9.89 -9.93 -9.67
CA SER A 242 9.20 -10.07 -8.39
C SER A 242 7.70 -9.75 -8.49
N PHE A 243 7.31 -8.88 -9.44
CA PHE A 243 5.91 -8.49 -9.65
C PHE A 243 5.03 -9.65 -10.11
N LEU A 244 5.60 -10.64 -10.79
CA LEU A 244 4.88 -11.85 -11.20
C LEU A 244 4.34 -12.65 -10.00
N PHE A 245 5.06 -12.61 -8.88
CA PHE A 245 4.73 -13.37 -7.67
C PHE A 245 4.01 -12.53 -6.62
N LEU A 246 4.25 -11.21 -6.62
CA LEU A 246 3.71 -10.28 -5.62
C LEU A 246 2.19 -10.35 -5.55
N GLY A 247 1.53 -10.28 -6.70
CA GLY A 247 0.08 -10.29 -6.80
C GLY A 247 -0.57 -11.56 -6.27
N PHE A 248 0.04 -12.72 -6.57
CA PHE A 248 -0.47 -14.00 -6.05
C PHE A 248 -0.40 -14.08 -4.53
N ASN A 249 0.71 -13.61 -3.95
CA ASN A 249 0.84 -13.56 -2.49
C ASN A 249 -0.21 -12.66 -1.86
N LEU A 250 -0.50 -11.50 -2.45
CA LEU A 250 -1.50 -10.56 -1.93
C LEU A 250 -2.91 -11.16 -1.99
N ILE A 251 -3.31 -11.73 -3.14
CA ILE A 251 -4.67 -12.25 -3.30
C ILE A 251 -4.91 -13.51 -2.46
N ILE A 252 -3.89 -14.38 -2.31
CA ILE A 252 -3.99 -15.57 -1.46
C ILE A 252 -4.08 -15.17 0.01
N SER A 253 -3.25 -14.21 0.45
CA SER A 253 -3.33 -13.66 1.80
C SER A 253 -4.71 -13.04 2.09
N GLY A 254 -5.22 -12.21 1.19
CA GLY A 254 -6.55 -11.61 1.28
C GLY A 254 -7.69 -12.65 1.30
N PHE A 255 -7.55 -13.73 0.52
CA PHE A 255 -8.49 -14.83 0.53
C PHE A 255 -8.57 -15.51 1.91
N PHE A 256 -7.42 -15.79 2.54
CA PHE A 256 -7.43 -16.41 3.89
C PHE A 256 -8.03 -15.48 4.95
N VAL A 257 -7.84 -14.18 4.87
CA VAL A 257 -8.55 -13.23 5.73
C VAL A 257 -10.06 -13.27 5.48
N ALA A 258 -10.47 -13.31 4.20
CA ALA A 258 -11.88 -13.32 3.81
C ALA A 258 -12.65 -14.57 4.31
N ILE A 259 -11.97 -15.71 4.45
CA ILE A 259 -12.54 -16.96 4.97
C ILE A 259 -12.26 -17.22 6.46
N ASP A 260 -11.96 -16.15 7.21
CA ASP A 260 -11.75 -16.19 8.65
C ASP A 260 -10.56 -17.07 9.11
N LYS A 261 -9.48 -17.09 8.33
CA LYS A 261 -8.22 -17.83 8.61
C LYS A 261 -7.01 -16.89 8.69
N PRO A 262 -6.96 -15.95 9.65
CA PRO A 262 -5.92 -14.92 9.70
C PRO A 262 -4.51 -15.49 9.93
N ILE A 263 -4.37 -16.62 10.62
CA ILE A 263 -3.07 -17.26 10.85
C ILE A 263 -2.40 -17.69 9.54
N CYS A 264 -3.18 -18.28 8.62
CA CYS A 264 -2.64 -18.66 7.30
C CYS A 264 -2.19 -17.43 6.51
N SER A 265 -2.99 -16.37 6.56
CA SER A 265 -2.63 -15.08 5.95
C SER A 265 -1.36 -14.50 6.55
N ALA A 266 -1.23 -14.49 7.89
CA ALA A 266 -0.05 -14.00 8.59
C ALA A 266 1.23 -14.78 8.20
N ILE A 267 1.16 -16.11 8.12
CA ILE A 267 2.30 -16.95 7.71
C ILE A 267 2.76 -16.57 6.29
N ILE A 268 1.83 -16.42 5.35
CA ILE A 268 2.16 -16.05 3.96
C ILE A 268 2.74 -14.63 3.92
N SER A 269 2.09 -13.68 4.58
CA SER A 269 2.51 -12.28 4.60
C SER A 269 3.87 -12.08 5.24
N LEU A 270 4.09 -12.61 6.46
CA LEU A 270 5.39 -12.53 7.15
C LEU A 270 6.47 -13.33 6.45
N GLY A 271 6.14 -14.54 5.96
CA GLY A 271 7.06 -15.36 5.18
C GLY A 271 7.63 -14.58 4.00
N ARG A 272 6.76 -13.97 3.21
CA ARG A 272 7.13 -13.18 2.04
C ARG A 272 7.85 -11.88 2.40
N SER A 273 7.26 -11.08 3.28
CA SER A 273 7.68 -9.69 3.49
C SER A 273 8.87 -9.53 4.43
N LEU A 274 9.13 -10.51 5.28
CA LEU A 274 10.20 -10.42 6.29
C LEU A 274 11.15 -11.60 6.23
N VAL A 275 10.64 -12.82 6.43
CA VAL A 275 11.52 -14.00 6.66
C VAL A 275 12.37 -14.31 5.43
N LEU A 276 11.75 -14.47 4.26
CA LEU A 276 12.47 -14.78 3.02
C LEU A 276 13.42 -13.64 2.63
N VAL A 277 13.03 -12.39 2.83
CA VAL A 277 13.86 -11.23 2.50
C VAL A 277 15.10 -11.17 3.39
N ILE A 278 14.94 -11.35 4.71
CA ILE A 278 16.09 -11.34 5.63
C ILE A 278 17.04 -12.51 5.32
N ILE A 279 16.49 -13.73 5.10
CA ILE A 279 17.29 -14.89 4.75
C ILE A 279 18.06 -14.64 3.45
N SER A 280 17.38 -14.14 2.42
CA SER A 280 17.99 -13.84 1.12
C SER A 280 19.07 -12.77 1.25
N LEU A 281 18.80 -11.70 1.98
CA LEU A 281 19.78 -10.64 2.21
C LEU A 281 21.05 -11.20 2.91
N PHE A 282 20.86 -12.00 3.96
CA PHE A 282 21.99 -12.59 4.70
C PHE A 282 22.79 -13.60 3.86
N VAL A 283 22.10 -14.48 3.12
CA VAL A 283 22.75 -15.51 2.29
C VAL A 283 23.48 -14.88 1.11
N LEU A 284 22.83 -13.96 0.39
CA LEU A 284 23.40 -13.33 -0.81
C LEU A 284 24.59 -12.44 -0.44
N THR A 285 24.49 -11.63 0.61
CA THR A 285 25.63 -10.80 1.05
C THR A 285 26.82 -11.63 1.52
N LYS A 286 26.58 -12.82 2.08
CA LYS A 286 27.66 -13.74 2.50
C LYS A 286 28.29 -14.47 1.30
N LEU A 287 27.52 -14.80 0.27
CA LEU A 287 28.00 -15.55 -0.90
C LEU A 287 28.67 -14.64 -1.93
N PHE A 288 28.15 -13.46 -2.16
CA PHE A 288 28.55 -12.55 -3.24
C PHE A 288 29.25 -11.26 -2.76
N GLY A 289 29.40 -11.07 -1.44
CA GLY A 289 30.13 -9.94 -0.87
C GLY A 289 29.52 -8.57 -1.14
N GLY A 290 28.28 -8.51 -1.62
CA GLY A 290 27.57 -7.29 -1.97
C GLY A 290 27.58 -6.93 -3.46
N ASP A 291 28.16 -7.77 -4.31
CA ASP A 291 28.11 -7.65 -5.77
C ASP A 291 26.75 -8.09 -6.35
#